data_6c6061c36b99f8ab826010a180cf4067
#
_entry.id   6c6061c36b99f8ab826010a180cf4067
#
_cell.length_a   1.000
_cell.length_b   1.000
_cell.length_c   1.000
_cell.angle_alpha   90.00
_cell.angle_beta   90.00
_cell.angle_gamma   90.00
#
_symmetry.space_group_name_H-M   'P 1'
#
loop_
_entity.id
_entity.type
_entity.pdbx_description
1 polymer ?
#
loop_
_entity_poly.entity_id
_entity_poly.type
_entity_poly.pdbx_seq_one_letter_code
_entity_poly.pdbx_strand_id
1 'polypeptide(L)'
;MSTTAAAGEQNPYGKDHQCSPPDPRSGDKQRSAPRKFFAPGDCPAPDRYLPKPLSPEDDRRLQQRLLERPTLRSKALWILRATGMRIGECRMLTVDSLRDLGQDQWAVRVPLGKLHTERWVPVDDDTRRIFNSILDQRPSNPDMRDTRNPGFLLLQKNGKPPSYMSMREELIIAAHEAGCSVQPTLHQMRHTFATEMLRAGASLPAVKALLGHQTLEMTMRYVQVSQVDLQREYHRARAKMAEIHAAPGLPKTLAPDLTSLHGLLTEAAHVMEMYRRQISDVKKNRHLARLVNRIAKILAEFKLAQGSTK
;
A
#
# COMPACT_ATOMS: atom_id res chain seq x y z
N MET A 1 56.96 21.33 5.15
CA MET A 1 56.62 20.63 6.41
C MET A 1 55.16 20.81 6.67
N SER A 2 54.49 19.88 6.58
CA SER A 2 53.55 18.93 7.16
C SER A 2 52.23 18.87 6.38
N THR A 3 52.12 17.76 5.73
CA THR A 3 50.95 17.12 5.13
C THR A 3 49.92 16.80 6.20
N THR A 4 48.67 17.11 5.97
CA THR A 4 47.58 16.44 6.69
C THR A 4 46.56 15.93 5.68
N ALA A 5 46.48 14.61 5.60
CA ALA A 5 45.58 13.84 4.73
C ALA A 5 44.14 13.94 5.24
N ALA A 6 43.20 14.26 4.34
CA ALA A 6 41.78 14.15 4.58
C ALA A 6 41.38 12.69 4.40
N ALA A 7 40.74 12.12 5.44
CA ALA A 7 40.17 10.80 5.46
C ALA A 7 38.98 10.74 4.49
N GLY A 8 39.01 9.77 3.59
CA GLY A 8 37.89 9.49 2.66
C GLY A 8 36.74 8.84 3.41
N GLU A 9 35.56 9.45 3.30
CA GLU A 9 34.33 8.85 3.71
C GLU A 9 33.95 7.68 2.82
N GLN A 10 33.88 6.50 3.41
CA GLN A 10 33.48 5.27 2.76
C GLN A 10 31.97 5.33 2.46
N ASN A 11 31.64 5.19 1.20
CA ASN A 11 30.29 5.07 0.68
C ASN A 11 29.65 3.75 1.20
N PRO A 12 28.52 3.78 1.97
CA PRO A 12 27.92 2.58 2.55
C PRO A 12 27.06 1.76 1.58
N TYR A 13 27.05 2.09 0.31
CA TYR A 13 26.34 1.29 -0.69
C TYR A 13 27.30 0.39 -1.44
N GLY A 14 27.56 -0.78 -0.85
CA GLY A 14 28.33 -1.86 -1.47
C GLY A 14 27.76 -2.24 -2.84
N LYS A 15 28.68 -2.40 -3.77
CA LYS A 15 28.45 -2.82 -5.15
C LYS A 15 27.69 -4.14 -5.21
N ASP A 16 26.76 -4.21 -6.16
CA ASP A 16 26.12 -5.44 -6.60
C ASP A 16 27.14 -6.53 -6.89
N HIS A 17 27.20 -7.54 -6.05
CA HIS A 17 27.91 -8.77 -6.36
C HIS A 17 27.07 -9.58 -7.34
N GLN A 18 27.16 -9.25 -8.63
CA GLN A 18 26.81 -10.18 -9.69
C GLN A 18 27.88 -11.26 -9.75
N CYS A 19 27.56 -12.47 -9.31
CA CYS A 19 28.35 -13.65 -9.62
C CYS A 19 28.25 -13.92 -11.12
N SER A 20 29.26 -13.49 -11.87
CA SER A 20 29.43 -13.92 -13.27
C SER A 20 30.08 -15.30 -13.30
N PRO A 21 29.65 -16.21 -14.16
CA PRO A 21 30.30 -17.49 -14.32
C PRO A 21 31.70 -17.33 -14.93
N PRO A 22 32.67 -18.16 -14.56
CA PRO A 22 34.04 -18.06 -15.06
C PRO A 22 34.15 -18.46 -16.54
N ASP A 23 34.98 -17.73 -17.29
CA ASP A 23 35.34 -17.98 -18.68
C ASP A 23 36.08 -19.32 -18.82
N PRO A 24 35.67 -20.24 -19.70
CA PRO A 24 36.24 -21.55 -19.83
C PRO A 24 37.62 -21.61 -20.58
N ARG A 25 38.26 -20.48 -20.86
CA ARG A 25 39.48 -20.43 -21.72
C ARG A 25 40.80 -20.07 -21.06
N SER A 26 40.91 -20.01 -19.75
CA SER A 26 42.21 -19.85 -19.11
C SER A 26 42.72 -21.20 -18.57
N GLY A 27 43.44 -21.90 -19.44
CA GLY A 27 44.26 -23.02 -18.99
C GLY A 27 45.54 -22.47 -18.34
N ASP A 28 45.65 -22.69 -17.03
CA ASP A 28 46.99 -22.77 -16.42
C ASP A 28 47.04 -23.69 -15.19
N LYS A 29 48.17 -24.27 -14.99
CA LYS A 29 48.43 -25.48 -14.23
C LYS A 29 48.57 -25.25 -12.73
N GLN A 30 47.99 -26.18 -11.99
CA GLN A 30 48.41 -26.69 -10.68
C GLN A 30 48.55 -25.71 -9.50
N ARG A 31 47.50 -25.64 -8.69
CA ARG A 31 47.57 -25.86 -7.23
C ARG A 31 46.18 -26.16 -6.70
N SER A 32 45.99 -27.38 -6.24
CA SER A 32 44.75 -27.87 -5.66
C SER A 32 44.52 -27.24 -4.28
N ALA A 33 43.78 -26.10 -4.24
CA ALA A 33 43.06 -25.71 -3.07
C ALA A 33 41.60 -26.26 -3.21
N PRO A 34 40.97 -26.78 -2.15
CA PRO A 34 39.62 -27.30 -2.25
C PRO A 34 38.69 -26.18 -2.71
N ARG A 35 38.14 -26.30 -3.93
CA ARG A 35 37.07 -25.45 -4.41
C ARG A 35 35.87 -25.74 -3.51
N LYS A 36 35.56 -24.87 -2.59
CA LYS A 36 34.27 -24.86 -1.92
C LYS A 36 33.22 -24.57 -2.99
N PHE A 37 32.60 -25.60 -3.51
CA PHE A 37 31.40 -25.46 -4.32
C PHE A 37 30.29 -25.01 -3.38
N PHE A 38 29.94 -23.71 -3.44
CA PHE A 38 28.72 -23.23 -2.81
C PHE A 38 27.56 -23.86 -3.56
N ALA A 39 26.75 -24.68 -2.86
CA ALA A 39 25.50 -25.15 -3.41
C ALA A 39 24.56 -23.93 -3.64
N PRO A 40 23.61 -24.00 -4.58
CA PRO A 40 22.67 -22.90 -4.82
C PRO A 40 21.86 -22.45 -3.58
N GLY A 41 21.88 -23.21 -2.48
CA GLY A 41 21.28 -22.89 -1.20
C GLY A 41 22.22 -22.22 -0.18
N ASP A 42 23.52 -22.13 -0.47
CA ASP A 42 24.52 -21.58 0.47
C ASP A 42 24.62 -20.03 0.42
N CYS A 43 23.97 -19.40 -0.55
CA CYS A 43 23.83 -17.95 -0.54
C CYS A 43 22.76 -17.57 0.48
N PRO A 44 23.08 -16.76 1.50
CA PRO A 44 22.06 -16.22 2.39
C PRO A 44 21.01 -15.51 1.54
N ALA A 45 19.73 -15.81 1.81
CA ALA A 45 18.65 -15.10 1.14
C ALA A 45 18.88 -13.60 1.32
N PRO A 46 18.82 -12.79 0.26
CA PRO A 46 19.05 -11.36 0.39
C PRO A 46 18.04 -10.81 1.39
N ASP A 47 18.53 -9.97 2.32
CA ASP A 47 17.68 -9.31 3.30
C ASP A 47 16.45 -8.73 2.60
N ARG A 48 15.25 -9.07 3.08
CA ARG A 48 14.01 -8.55 2.52
C ARG A 48 13.99 -7.05 2.79
N TYR A 49 14.45 -6.27 1.82
CA TYR A 49 14.40 -4.82 1.89
C TYR A 49 12.95 -4.38 2.01
N LEU A 50 12.60 -3.86 3.17
CA LEU A 50 11.28 -3.25 3.38
C LEU A 50 11.29 -1.86 2.77
N PRO A 51 10.34 -1.55 1.89
CA PRO A 51 10.22 -0.21 1.32
C PRO A 51 10.06 0.82 2.44
N LYS A 52 10.88 1.86 2.45
CA LYS A 52 10.75 2.98 3.37
C LYS A 52 10.03 4.13 2.66
N PRO A 53 8.74 4.37 2.93
CA PRO A 53 8.05 5.54 2.39
C PRO A 53 8.62 6.82 3.01
N LEU A 54 8.39 7.95 2.37
CA LEU A 54 8.64 9.26 2.97
C LEU A 54 7.73 9.46 4.20
N SER A 55 8.18 10.28 5.14
CA SER A 55 7.28 10.73 6.20
C SER A 55 6.13 11.54 5.58
N PRO A 56 4.92 11.51 6.16
CA PRO A 56 3.80 12.29 5.63
C PRO A 56 4.10 13.78 5.52
N GLU A 57 4.94 14.29 6.41
CA GLU A 57 5.34 15.69 6.42
C GLU A 57 6.33 16.03 5.30
N ASP A 58 7.39 15.23 5.13
CA ASP A 58 8.34 15.40 4.05
C ASP A 58 7.68 15.24 2.68
N ASP A 59 6.77 14.26 2.55
CA ASP A 59 6.04 14.04 1.30
C ASP A 59 5.16 15.25 0.93
N ARG A 60 4.43 15.83 1.89
CA ARG A 60 3.62 17.02 1.67
C ARG A 60 4.45 18.24 1.27
N ARG A 61 5.56 18.50 2.00
CA ARG A 61 6.48 19.61 1.69
C ARG A 61 7.08 19.45 0.30
N LEU A 62 7.50 18.23 -0.03
CA LEU A 62 8.06 17.91 -1.34
C LEU A 62 7.05 18.11 -2.46
N GLN A 63 5.82 17.60 -2.32
CA GLN A 63 4.76 17.76 -3.32
C GLN A 63 4.45 19.24 -3.54
N GLN A 64 4.32 20.04 -2.47
CA GLN A 64 4.11 21.49 -2.57
C GLN A 64 5.27 22.14 -3.32
N ARG A 65 6.50 21.83 -2.96
CA ARG A 65 7.67 22.42 -3.61
C ARG A 65 7.77 22.04 -5.09
N LEU A 66 7.45 20.80 -5.45
CA LEU A 66 7.42 20.36 -6.84
C LEU A 66 6.41 21.17 -7.68
N LEU A 67 5.27 21.56 -7.11
CA LEU A 67 4.27 22.41 -7.78
C LEU A 67 4.75 23.85 -7.96
N GLU A 68 5.43 24.41 -6.98
CA GLU A 68 5.94 25.79 -7.02
C GLU A 68 7.09 25.97 -8.02
N ARG A 69 7.83 24.90 -8.29
CA ARG A 69 8.96 24.99 -9.24
C ARG A 69 8.47 25.04 -10.69
N PRO A 70 8.97 25.96 -11.50
CA PRO A 70 8.48 26.18 -12.87
C PRO A 70 8.97 25.12 -13.89
N THR A 71 9.77 24.14 -13.46
CA THR A 71 10.41 23.22 -14.39
C THR A 71 9.47 22.09 -14.82
N LEU A 72 9.52 21.67 -16.06
CA LEU A 72 8.77 20.52 -16.56
C LEU A 72 9.13 19.23 -15.80
N ARG A 73 10.39 19.12 -15.34
CA ARG A 73 10.85 17.97 -14.55
C ARG A 73 10.20 17.89 -13.19
N SER A 74 10.03 19.03 -12.49
CA SER A 74 9.32 19.07 -11.20
C SER A 74 7.86 18.63 -11.37
N LYS A 75 7.18 19.14 -12.38
CA LYS A 75 5.80 18.75 -12.70
C LYS A 75 5.69 17.24 -13.00
N ALA A 76 6.63 16.70 -13.77
CA ALA A 76 6.68 15.28 -14.05
C ALA A 76 6.99 14.42 -12.81
N LEU A 77 7.83 14.90 -11.89
CA LEU A 77 8.07 14.25 -10.61
C LEU A 77 6.81 14.25 -9.74
N TRP A 78 6.03 15.31 -9.79
CA TRP A 78 4.74 15.34 -9.11
C TRP A 78 3.77 14.29 -9.68
N ILE A 79 3.65 14.19 -11.03
CA ILE A 79 2.86 13.13 -11.68
C ILE A 79 3.36 11.74 -11.30
N LEU A 80 4.69 11.54 -11.26
CA LEU A 80 5.30 10.29 -10.82
C LEU A 80 4.84 9.90 -9.41
N ARG A 81 4.81 10.89 -8.48
CA ARG A 81 4.33 10.69 -7.12
C ARG A 81 2.83 10.39 -7.06
N ALA A 82 2.02 11.10 -7.84
CA ALA A 82 0.57 10.96 -7.86
C ALA A 82 0.09 9.63 -8.49
N THR A 83 0.88 9.05 -9.40
CA THR A 83 0.50 7.83 -10.15
C THR A 83 1.25 6.57 -9.73
N GLY A 84 2.32 6.72 -8.96
CA GLY A 84 3.17 5.61 -8.54
C GLY A 84 3.89 4.88 -9.69
N MET A 85 3.93 5.44 -10.89
CA MET A 85 4.65 4.84 -12.02
C MET A 85 6.18 4.77 -11.77
N ARG A 86 6.88 3.97 -12.53
CA ARG A 86 8.36 3.93 -12.48
C ARG A 86 8.94 5.14 -13.19
N ILE A 87 10.10 5.61 -12.76
CA ILE A 87 10.75 6.76 -13.42
C ILE A 87 11.02 6.51 -14.90
N GLY A 88 11.38 5.29 -15.29
CA GLY A 88 11.54 4.93 -16.70
C GLY A 88 10.24 5.08 -17.49
N GLU A 89 9.10 4.71 -16.91
CA GLU A 89 7.77 4.86 -17.48
C GLU A 89 7.40 6.35 -17.59
N CYS A 90 7.63 7.13 -16.54
CA CYS A 90 7.36 8.57 -16.50
C CYS A 90 8.12 9.34 -17.60
N ARG A 91 9.38 9.01 -17.80
CA ARG A 91 10.23 9.65 -18.83
C ARG A 91 9.78 9.32 -20.26
N MET A 92 9.11 8.20 -20.44
CA MET A 92 8.63 7.71 -21.74
C MET A 92 7.15 8.04 -21.98
N LEU A 93 6.51 8.83 -21.12
CA LEU A 93 5.16 9.33 -21.36
C LEU A 93 5.12 10.13 -22.66
N THR A 94 4.06 9.95 -23.40
CA THR A 94 3.80 10.66 -24.67
C THR A 94 2.70 11.71 -24.50
N VAL A 95 2.58 12.61 -25.42
CA VAL A 95 1.57 13.70 -25.40
C VAL A 95 0.14 13.16 -25.40
N ASP A 96 -0.08 11.99 -25.96
CA ASP A 96 -1.37 11.29 -26.04
C ASP A 96 -1.61 10.30 -24.89
N SER A 97 -0.71 10.30 -23.88
CA SER A 97 -0.85 9.40 -22.74
C SER A 97 -2.03 9.73 -21.83
N LEU A 98 -2.48 10.99 -21.78
CA LEU A 98 -3.67 11.39 -21.03
C LEU A 98 -4.93 11.15 -21.87
N ARG A 99 -5.91 10.48 -21.30
CA ARG A 99 -7.16 10.16 -21.99
C ARG A 99 -8.37 10.42 -21.12
N ASP A 100 -9.40 11.00 -21.72
CA ASP A 100 -10.74 11.08 -21.17
C ASP A 100 -11.44 9.72 -21.35
N LEU A 101 -11.93 9.16 -20.24
CA LEU A 101 -12.71 7.93 -20.21
C LEU A 101 -14.23 8.19 -20.19
N GLY A 102 -14.64 9.45 -20.23
CA GLY A 102 -16.05 9.89 -20.06
C GLY A 102 -16.42 10.09 -18.59
N GLN A 103 -17.52 10.79 -18.35
CA GLN A 103 -18.05 11.09 -17.00
C GLN A 103 -16.99 11.75 -16.06
N ASP A 104 -16.23 12.69 -16.58
CA ASP A 104 -15.12 13.37 -15.87
C ASP A 104 -14.03 12.41 -15.32
N GLN A 105 -13.95 11.21 -15.87
CA GLN A 105 -12.90 10.25 -15.49
C GLN A 105 -11.72 10.34 -16.44
N TRP A 106 -10.56 10.56 -15.89
CA TRP A 106 -9.31 10.67 -16.64
C TRP A 106 -8.32 9.59 -16.23
N ALA A 107 -7.53 9.14 -17.19
CA ALA A 107 -6.48 8.17 -16.93
C ALA A 107 -5.22 8.46 -17.76
N VAL A 108 -4.08 8.13 -17.19
CA VAL A 108 -2.79 8.16 -17.88
C VAL A 108 -2.43 6.76 -18.35
N ARG A 109 -2.20 6.61 -19.65
CA ARG A 109 -1.63 5.40 -20.23
C ARG A 109 -0.15 5.33 -19.91
N VAL A 110 0.23 4.39 -19.07
CA VAL A 110 1.62 4.12 -18.72
C VAL A 110 2.19 3.14 -19.73
N PRO A 111 3.21 3.54 -20.52
CA PRO A 111 3.73 2.72 -21.61
C PRO A 111 4.43 1.46 -21.10
N LEU A 112 4.61 0.50 -21.99
CA LEU A 112 5.35 -0.74 -21.76
C LEU A 112 6.75 -0.44 -21.20
N GLY A 113 6.95 -0.75 -19.92
CA GLY A 113 8.27 -0.73 -19.30
C GLY A 113 9.02 -2.06 -19.47
N LYS A 114 10.13 -2.25 -18.75
CA LYS A 114 10.92 -3.51 -18.74
C LYS A 114 10.09 -4.78 -18.51
N LEU A 115 8.91 -4.66 -17.92
CA LEU A 115 8.04 -5.80 -17.57
C LEU A 115 6.90 -6.02 -18.58
N HIS A 116 6.93 -5.35 -19.74
CA HIS A 116 5.93 -5.49 -20.80
C HIS A 116 4.47 -5.33 -20.32
N THR A 117 4.24 -4.49 -19.32
CA THR A 117 2.89 -4.21 -18.78
C THR A 117 2.49 -2.78 -19.12
N GLU A 118 1.67 -2.62 -20.15
CA GLU A 118 0.92 -1.39 -20.38
C GLU A 118 -0.28 -1.36 -19.43
N ARG A 119 -0.59 -0.19 -18.87
CA ARG A 119 -1.72 -0.02 -17.98
C ARG A 119 -2.28 1.38 -18.00
N TRP A 120 -3.53 1.49 -17.62
CA TRP A 120 -4.20 2.76 -17.38
C TRP A 120 -4.19 3.05 -15.87
N VAL A 121 -3.72 4.23 -15.50
CA VAL A 121 -3.73 4.70 -14.11
C VAL A 121 -4.73 5.85 -14.04
N PRO A 122 -5.84 5.70 -13.28
CA PRO A 122 -6.78 6.78 -13.04
C PRO A 122 -6.06 7.98 -12.42
N VAL A 123 -6.46 9.17 -12.83
CA VAL A 123 -5.89 10.42 -12.31
C VAL A 123 -6.98 11.40 -11.92
N ASP A 124 -6.69 12.21 -10.92
CA ASP A 124 -7.54 13.30 -10.47
C ASP A 124 -7.37 14.57 -11.34
N ASP A 125 -8.20 15.55 -11.08
CA ASP A 125 -8.17 16.84 -11.77
C ASP A 125 -6.86 17.58 -11.62
N ASP A 126 -6.20 17.47 -10.47
CA ASP A 126 -4.93 18.15 -10.25
C ASP A 126 -3.83 17.52 -11.11
N THR A 127 -3.78 16.20 -11.19
CA THR A 127 -2.85 15.49 -12.08
C THR A 127 -3.13 15.84 -13.56
N ARG A 128 -4.40 15.92 -13.94
CA ARG A 128 -4.83 16.34 -15.28
C ARG A 128 -4.34 17.77 -15.62
N ARG A 129 -4.56 18.72 -14.71
CA ARG A 129 -4.13 20.12 -14.89
C ARG A 129 -2.61 20.21 -15.01
N ILE A 130 -1.86 19.50 -14.19
CA ILE A 130 -0.40 19.48 -14.25
C ILE A 130 0.08 18.85 -15.57
N PHE A 131 -0.54 17.76 -16.02
CA PHE A 131 -0.21 17.15 -17.29
C PHE A 131 -0.42 18.15 -18.44
N ASN A 132 -1.56 18.81 -18.50
CA ASN A 132 -1.85 19.83 -19.51
C ASN A 132 -0.87 21.02 -19.42
N SER A 133 -0.51 21.46 -18.23
CA SER A 133 0.48 22.53 -18.05
C SER A 133 1.89 22.15 -18.53
N ILE A 134 2.21 20.85 -18.61
CA ILE A 134 3.45 20.38 -19.27
C ILE A 134 3.30 20.49 -20.78
N LEU A 135 2.14 20.11 -21.34
CA LEU A 135 1.85 20.22 -22.75
C LEU A 135 1.95 21.67 -23.23
N ASP A 136 1.38 22.61 -22.49
CA ASP A 136 1.39 24.04 -22.82
C ASP A 136 2.80 24.64 -22.80
N GLN A 137 3.66 24.19 -21.91
CA GLN A 137 5.03 24.68 -21.76
C GLN A 137 6.05 23.91 -22.59
N ARG A 138 5.62 22.87 -23.28
CA ARG A 138 6.49 22.06 -24.11
C ARG A 138 7.06 22.90 -25.25
N PRO A 139 8.37 22.86 -25.51
CA PRO A 139 8.93 23.51 -26.69
C PRO A 139 8.27 22.96 -27.95
N SER A 140 7.77 23.85 -28.81
CA SER A 140 7.30 23.47 -30.12
C SER A 140 8.46 22.83 -30.89
N ASN A 141 8.38 21.56 -31.18
CA ASN A 141 9.39 20.91 -31.99
C ASN A 141 8.98 21.10 -33.47
N PRO A 142 9.74 21.87 -34.30
CA PRO A 142 9.43 22.04 -35.70
C PRO A 142 9.54 20.73 -36.49
N ASP A 143 10.22 19.72 -35.97
CA ASP A 143 10.41 18.41 -36.58
C ASP A 143 9.35 17.36 -36.23
N MET A 144 8.12 17.75 -35.89
CA MET A 144 7.00 16.79 -35.74
C MET A 144 6.72 15.93 -36.98
N ARG A 145 7.44 16.16 -38.08
CA ARG A 145 7.40 15.31 -39.29
C ARG A 145 8.26 14.05 -39.18
N ASP A 146 9.13 13.96 -38.18
CA ASP A 146 9.89 12.72 -37.92
C ASP A 146 9.01 11.70 -37.17
N THR A 147 8.45 10.78 -37.95
CA THR A 147 7.66 9.63 -37.48
C THR A 147 8.41 8.73 -36.48
N ARG A 148 9.72 8.95 -36.28
CA ARG A 148 10.55 8.24 -35.32
C ARG A 148 10.50 8.85 -33.92
N ASN A 149 9.93 10.04 -33.75
CA ASN A 149 9.79 10.67 -32.44
C ASN A 149 8.36 10.43 -31.93
N PRO A 150 8.16 9.55 -30.93
CA PRO A 150 6.82 9.19 -30.46
C PRO A 150 6.11 10.31 -29.68
N GLY A 151 6.53 11.57 -29.85
CA GLY A 151 5.88 12.71 -29.20
C GLY A 151 5.99 12.66 -27.68
N PHE A 152 7.19 12.48 -27.14
CA PHE A 152 7.40 12.45 -25.68
C PHE A 152 6.82 13.68 -24.99
N LEU A 153 6.15 13.46 -23.86
CA LEU A 153 5.61 14.53 -23.02
C LEU A 153 6.73 15.46 -22.51
N LEU A 154 7.81 14.84 -22.02
CA LEU A 154 8.98 15.56 -21.54
C LEU A 154 10.04 15.58 -22.64
N LEU A 155 10.25 16.74 -23.21
CA LEU A 155 11.22 16.92 -24.29
C LEU A 155 12.34 17.88 -23.86
N GLN A 156 13.58 17.46 -24.02
CA GLN A 156 14.74 18.33 -23.88
C GLN A 156 15.01 19.05 -25.22
N LYS A 157 15.87 20.07 -25.20
CA LYS A 157 16.29 20.81 -26.41
C LYS A 157 16.89 19.91 -27.51
N ASN A 158 17.42 18.75 -27.14
CA ASN A 158 17.99 17.76 -28.07
C ASN A 158 16.95 16.76 -28.63
N GLY A 159 15.64 16.99 -28.41
CA GLY A 159 14.57 16.11 -28.86
C GLY A 159 14.43 14.80 -28.10
N LYS A 160 15.19 14.58 -27.03
CA LYS A 160 15.17 13.34 -26.23
C LYS A 160 14.46 13.55 -24.88
N PRO A 161 13.89 12.49 -24.28
CA PRO A 161 13.37 12.57 -22.93
C PRO A 161 14.50 12.85 -21.92
N PRO A 162 14.21 13.45 -20.75
CA PRO A 162 15.20 13.76 -19.74
C PRO A 162 15.91 12.49 -19.24
N SER A 163 17.19 12.60 -18.90
CA SER A 163 17.94 11.46 -18.35
C SER A 163 17.47 11.09 -16.95
N TYR A 164 17.78 9.86 -16.50
CA TYR A 164 17.52 9.46 -15.11
C TYR A 164 18.22 10.42 -14.12
N MET A 165 19.45 10.79 -14.42
CA MET A 165 20.24 11.68 -13.56
C MET A 165 19.61 13.07 -13.46
N SER A 166 19.16 13.66 -14.57
CA SER A 166 18.52 14.98 -14.53
C SER A 166 17.20 14.99 -13.75
N MET A 167 16.43 13.87 -13.78
CA MET A 167 15.24 13.73 -12.94
C MET A 167 15.59 13.55 -11.45
N ARG A 168 16.67 12.81 -11.18
CA ARG A 168 17.18 12.63 -9.81
C ARG A 168 17.70 13.94 -9.22
N GLU A 169 18.46 14.70 -9.99
CA GLU A 169 18.97 16.02 -9.59
C GLU A 169 17.83 16.98 -9.26
N GLU A 170 16.80 17.04 -10.12
CA GLU A 170 15.61 17.85 -9.88
C GLU A 170 14.91 17.47 -8.57
N LEU A 171 14.79 16.17 -8.29
CA LEU A 171 14.21 15.69 -7.03
C LEU A 171 15.04 16.10 -5.81
N ILE A 172 16.37 15.97 -5.90
CA ILE A 172 17.28 16.36 -4.81
C ILE A 172 17.18 17.85 -4.52
N ILE A 173 17.18 18.69 -5.57
CA ILE A 173 17.05 20.13 -5.41
C ILE A 173 15.70 20.48 -4.77
N ALA A 174 14.60 19.91 -5.28
CA ALA A 174 13.28 20.16 -4.73
C ALA A 174 13.17 19.73 -3.27
N ALA A 175 13.74 18.58 -2.90
CA ALA A 175 13.73 18.10 -1.52
C ALA A 175 14.57 18.96 -0.57
N HIS A 176 15.71 19.43 -1.02
CA HIS A 176 16.55 20.36 -0.26
C HIS A 176 15.81 21.70 -0.01
N GLU A 177 15.21 22.27 -1.06
CA GLU A 177 14.43 23.51 -0.96
C GLU A 177 13.16 23.34 -0.12
N ALA A 178 12.58 22.14 -0.08
CA ALA A 178 11.43 21.80 0.77
C ALA A 178 11.82 21.58 2.24
N GLY A 179 13.10 21.54 2.58
CA GLY A 179 13.56 21.22 3.92
C GLY A 179 13.20 19.79 4.37
N CYS A 180 13.25 18.81 3.44
CA CYS A 180 13.01 17.42 3.78
C CYS A 180 14.10 16.88 4.72
N SER A 181 13.71 16.09 5.71
CA SER A 181 14.61 15.50 6.71
C SER A 181 15.56 14.45 6.13
N VAL A 182 15.14 13.81 5.04
CA VAL A 182 15.93 12.80 4.31
C VAL A 182 15.93 13.12 2.81
N GLN A 183 17.03 12.77 2.15
CA GLN A 183 17.11 12.89 0.70
C GLN A 183 16.29 11.79 0.03
N PRO A 184 15.20 12.12 -0.69
CA PRO A 184 14.35 11.13 -1.32
C PRO A 184 15.01 10.49 -2.55
N THR A 185 14.62 9.27 -2.85
CA THR A 185 14.92 8.61 -4.11
C THR A 185 13.70 8.56 -5.02
N LEU A 186 13.90 8.50 -6.33
CA LEU A 186 12.81 8.35 -7.30
C LEU A 186 11.96 7.09 -7.05
N HIS A 187 12.58 6.03 -6.55
CA HIS A 187 11.87 4.80 -6.21
C HIS A 187 11.07 4.92 -4.90
N GLN A 188 11.58 5.72 -3.97
CA GLN A 188 10.89 6.01 -2.70
C GLN A 188 9.59 6.77 -2.91
N MET A 189 9.48 7.64 -3.91
CA MET A 189 8.21 8.30 -4.26
C MET A 189 7.13 7.28 -4.63
N ARG A 190 7.50 6.25 -5.41
CA ARG A 190 6.60 5.15 -5.74
C ARG A 190 6.24 4.30 -4.51
N HIS A 191 7.19 4.07 -3.60
CA HIS A 191 6.92 3.38 -2.33
C HIS A 191 5.94 4.16 -1.47
N THR A 192 6.09 5.48 -1.41
CA THR A 192 5.19 6.37 -0.67
C THR A 192 3.77 6.28 -1.25
N PHE A 193 3.62 6.38 -2.57
CA PHE A 193 2.32 6.19 -3.24
C PHE A 193 1.67 4.86 -2.86
N ALA A 194 2.41 3.74 -3.01
CA ALA A 194 1.87 2.42 -2.72
C ALA A 194 1.41 2.26 -1.27
N THR A 195 2.24 2.74 -0.33
CA THR A 195 1.94 2.66 1.09
C THR A 195 0.73 3.51 1.47
N GLU A 196 0.62 4.72 0.92
CA GLU A 196 -0.50 5.62 1.20
C GLU A 196 -1.81 5.12 0.59
N MET A 197 -1.78 4.59 -0.63
CA MET A 197 -2.96 3.97 -1.24
C MET A 197 -3.51 2.82 -0.38
N LEU A 198 -2.63 1.97 0.14
CA LEU A 198 -3.03 0.89 1.05
C LEU A 198 -3.55 1.44 2.39
N ARG A 199 -2.91 2.45 2.98
CA ARG A 199 -3.38 3.11 4.21
C ARG A 199 -4.73 3.79 4.02
N ALA A 200 -4.98 4.33 2.84
CA ALA A 200 -6.27 4.92 2.47
C ALA A 200 -7.36 3.86 2.19
N GLY A 201 -7.02 2.57 2.23
CA GLY A 201 -7.97 1.47 2.08
C GLY A 201 -8.12 0.95 0.65
N ALA A 202 -7.23 1.30 -0.26
CA ALA A 202 -7.21 0.66 -1.57
C ALA A 202 -6.88 -0.84 -1.43
N SER A 203 -7.59 -1.68 -2.16
CA SER A 203 -7.35 -3.12 -2.11
C SER A 203 -5.98 -3.49 -2.68
N LEU A 204 -5.38 -4.55 -2.15
CA LEU A 204 -4.08 -5.03 -2.62
C LEU A 204 -4.06 -5.34 -4.14
N PRO A 205 -5.09 -5.99 -4.73
CA PRO A 205 -5.20 -6.17 -6.18
C PRO A 205 -5.24 -4.85 -6.95
N ALA A 206 -5.95 -3.83 -6.44
CA ALA A 206 -6.01 -2.52 -7.07
C ALA A 206 -4.63 -1.84 -7.08
N VAL A 207 -3.93 -1.83 -5.94
CA VAL A 207 -2.57 -1.28 -5.86
C VAL A 207 -1.59 -2.05 -6.75
N LYS A 208 -1.71 -3.40 -6.81
CA LYS A 208 -0.94 -4.22 -7.76
C LYS A 208 -1.15 -3.75 -9.20
N ALA A 209 -2.40 -3.56 -9.62
CA ALA A 209 -2.76 -3.12 -10.97
C ALA A 209 -2.22 -1.71 -11.27
N LEU A 210 -2.42 -0.74 -10.36
CA LEU A 210 -1.93 0.62 -10.47
C LEU A 210 -0.40 0.66 -10.63
N LEU A 211 0.32 -0.12 -9.86
CA LEU A 211 1.77 -0.18 -9.92
C LEU A 211 2.29 -1.00 -11.11
N GLY A 212 1.49 -1.86 -11.72
CA GLY A 212 1.93 -2.80 -12.74
C GLY A 212 2.92 -3.82 -12.18
N HIS A 213 2.61 -4.42 -11.01
CA HIS A 213 3.38 -5.52 -10.44
C HIS A 213 2.94 -6.84 -11.07
N GLN A 214 3.87 -7.63 -11.54
CA GLN A 214 3.57 -8.95 -12.12
C GLN A 214 3.01 -9.91 -11.08
N THR A 215 3.62 -9.94 -9.88
CA THR A 215 3.20 -10.82 -8.79
C THR A 215 2.59 -10.03 -7.64
N LEU A 216 1.68 -10.65 -6.90
CA LEU A 216 1.09 -10.06 -5.69
C LEU A 216 2.16 -9.87 -4.60
N GLU A 217 3.14 -10.77 -4.53
CA GLU A 217 4.24 -10.73 -3.58
C GLU A 217 5.02 -9.39 -3.63
N MET A 218 5.20 -8.82 -4.83
CA MET A 218 5.84 -7.51 -4.98
C MET A 218 5.05 -6.40 -4.28
N THR A 219 3.71 -6.52 -4.21
CA THR A 219 2.84 -5.55 -3.54
C THR A 219 2.72 -5.84 -2.05
N MET A 220 2.81 -7.11 -1.64
CA MET A 220 2.79 -7.52 -0.22
C MET A 220 3.89 -6.86 0.62
N ARG A 221 4.98 -6.43 0.00
CA ARG A 221 6.07 -5.71 0.69
C ARG A 221 5.63 -4.39 1.32
N TYR A 222 4.53 -3.80 0.87
CA TYR A 222 3.96 -2.57 1.41
C TYR A 222 2.95 -2.82 2.54
N VAL A 223 2.56 -4.08 2.75
CA VAL A 223 1.57 -4.43 3.76
C VAL A 223 2.30 -4.63 5.10
N GLN A 224 2.25 -3.61 5.93
CA GLN A 224 2.59 -3.73 7.35
C GLN A 224 1.26 -3.80 8.11
N VAL A 225 0.80 -5.01 8.39
CA VAL A 225 -0.43 -5.21 9.17
C VAL A 225 -0.10 -5.05 10.64
N SER A 226 -0.48 -3.92 11.23
CA SER A 226 -0.47 -3.75 12.67
C SER A 226 -1.71 -4.40 13.30
N GLN A 227 -1.65 -4.72 14.61
CA GLN A 227 -2.83 -5.21 15.34
C GLN A 227 -4.00 -4.21 15.29
N VAL A 228 -3.71 -2.92 15.28
CA VAL A 228 -4.71 -1.85 15.17
C VAL A 228 -5.38 -1.88 13.79
N ASP A 229 -4.61 -2.10 12.74
CA ASP A 229 -5.16 -2.20 11.38
C ASP A 229 -6.02 -3.45 11.23
N LEU A 230 -5.61 -4.58 11.83
CA LEU A 230 -6.38 -5.82 11.82
C LEU A 230 -7.73 -5.64 12.52
N GLN A 231 -7.76 -4.97 13.68
CA GLN A 231 -9.01 -4.67 14.38
C GLN A 231 -9.92 -3.76 13.55
N ARG A 232 -9.34 -2.71 12.95
CA ARG A 232 -10.12 -1.79 12.09
C ARG A 232 -10.74 -2.51 10.90
N GLU A 233 -9.99 -3.34 10.20
CA GLU A 233 -10.48 -4.13 9.07
C GLU A 233 -11.54 -5.15 9.51
N TYR A 234 -11.35 -5.80 10.65
CA TYR A 234 -12.36 -6.70 11.21
C TYR A 234 -13.68 -5.97 11.49
N HIS A 235 -13.64 -4.83 12.17
CA HIS A 235 -14.85 -4.06 12.47
C HIS A 235 -15.52 -3.53 11.22
N ARG A 236 -14.74 -3.08 10.23
CA ARG A 236 -15.27 -2.63 8.94
C ARG A 236 -15.95 -3.77 8.18
N ALA A 237 -15.34 -4.93 8.13
CA ALA A 237 -15.92 -6.11 7.49
C ALA A 237 -17.20 -6.56 8.21
N ARG A 238 -17.19 -6.59 9.55
CA ARG A 238 -18.37 -6.94 10.36
C ARG A 238 -19.54 -5.97 10.16
N ALA A 239 -19.27 -4.67 10.11
CA ALA A 239 -20.29 -3.66 9.83
C ALA A 239 -20.92 -3.91 8.45
N LYS A 240 -20.11 -4.14 7.42
CA LYS A 240 -20.59 -4.43 6.07
C LYS A 240 -21.35 -5.74 5.96
N MET A 241 -20.92 -6.77 6.69
CA MET A 241 -21.67 -8.04 6.80
C MET A 241 -23.05 -7.84 7.47
N ALA A 242 -23.14 -6.96 8.48
CA ALA A 242 -24.40 -6.65 9.14
C ALA A 242 -25.36 -5.88 8.22
N GLU A 243 -24.87 -5.10 7.27
CA GLU A 243 -25.67 -4.43 6.24
C GLU A 243 -26.20 -5.43 5.18
N ILE A 244 -25.39 -6.42 4.80
CA ILE A 244 -25.73 -7.41 3.77
C ILE A 244 -26.63 -8.53 4.34
N HIS A 245 -26.28 -8.97 5.54
CA HIS A 245 -27.00 -9.98 6.28
C HIS A 245 -27.55 -9.29 7.52
N ALA A 246 -28.87 -9.17 7.64
CA ALA A 246 -29.52 -8.80 8.90
C ALA A 246 -29.22 -9.89 9.94
N ALA A 247 -27.97 -9.99 10.37
CA ALA A 247 -27.61 -10.85 11.47
C ALA A 247 -28.36 -10.35 12.71
N PRO A 248 -29.11 -11.21 13.42
CA PRO A 248 -29.73 -10.80 14.67
C PRO A 248 -28.64 -10.22 15.55
N GLY A 249 -28.67 -8.91 15.78
CA GLY A 249 -27.76 -8.24 16.68
C GLY A 249 -27.89 -8.90 18.04
N LEU A 250 -26.76 -9.21 18.69
CA LEU A 250 -26.79 -9.45 20.12
C LEU A 250 -27.56 -8.28 20.76
N PRO A 251 -28.56 -8.56 21.61
CA PRO A 251 -29.30 -7.49 22.24
C PRO A 251 -28.33 -6.50 22.87
N LYS A 252 -28.41 -5.24 22.52
CA LYS A 252 -27.67 -4.18 23.18
C LYS A 252 -27.97 -4.33 24.67
N THR A 253 -26.93 -4.49 25.49
CA THR A 253 -27.05 -4.46 26.94
C THR A 253 -27.73 -3.14 27.31
N LEU A 254 -29.02 -3.15 27.38
CA LEU A 254 -29.79 -2.08 28.00
C LEU A 254 -29.38 -2.05 29.47
N ALA A 255 -29.24 -0.86 30.04
CA ALA A 255 -29.07 -0.67 31.46
C ALA A 255 -30.08 -1.55 32.20
N PRO A 256 -29.73 -2.20 33.31
CA PRO A 256 -30.55 -3.19 33.97
C PRO A 256 -31.84 -2.51 34.51
N ASP A 257 -32.85 -2.53 33.68
CA ASP A 257 -34.22 -2.26 34.09
C ASP A 257 -34.82 -3.60 34.57
N LEU A 258 -35.68 -3.56 35.58
CA LEU A 258 -36.32 -4.74 36.16
C LEU A 258 -37.11 -5.54 35.13
N THR A 259 -37.71 -4.88 34.13
CA THR A 259 -38.39 -5.52 33.00
C THR A 259 -37.43 -6.23 32.08
N SER A 260 -36.26 -5.66 31.82
CA SER A 260 -35.17 -6.24 31.06
C SER A 260 -34.58 -7.47 31.75
N LEU A 261 -34.46 -7.43 33.10
CA LEU A 261 -33.97 -8.56 33.90
C LEU A 261 -34.94 -9.77 33.84
N HIS A 262 -36.24 -9.52 33.90
CA HIS A 262 -37.23 -10.55 33.74
C HIS A 262 -37.19 -11.21 32.36
N GLY A 263 -37.01 -10.41 31.29
CA GLY A 263 -36.82 -10.89 29.93
C GLY A 263 -35.57 -11.79 29.78
N LEU A 264 -34.43 -11.33 30.30
CA LEU A 264 -33.17 -12.07 30.27
C LEU A 264 -33.24 -13.40 31.04
N LEU A 265 -33.88 -13.42 32.20
CA LEU A 265 -34.06 -14.64 32.98
C LEU A 265 -35.01 -15.64 32.28
N THR A 266 -36.06 -15.15 31.60
CA THR A 266 -36.96 -15.98 30.82
C THR A 266 -36.24 -16.61 29.63
N GLU A 267 -35.46 -15.84 28.92
CA GLU A 267 -34.70 -16.30 27.77
C GLU A 267 -33.60 -17.29 28.19
N ALA A 268 -32.91 -17.01 29.30
CA ALA A 268 -31.89 -17.93 29.87
C ALA A 268 -32.56 -19.27 30.29
N ALA A 269 -33.73 -19.26 30.90
CA ALA A 269 -34.48 -20.47 31.24
C ALA A 269 -34.86 -21.27 29.98
N HIS A 270 -35.27 -20.60 28.93
CA HIS A 270 -35.64 -21.23 27.66
C HIS A 270 -34.44 -21.88 26.99
N VAL A 271 -33.29 -21.18 26.88
CA VAL A 271 -32.05 -21.71 26.32
C VAL A 271 -31.56 -22.91 27.13
N MET A 272 -31.58 -22.85 28.46
CA MET A 272 -31.20 -23.97 29.32
C MET A 272 -32.09 -25.19 29.13
N GLU A 273 -33.39 -24.98 28.94
CA GLU A 273 -34.34 -26.07 28.68
C GLU A 273 -34.12 -26.71 27.31
N MET A 274 -33.81 -25.90 26.27
CA MET A 274 -33.41 -26.38 24.94
C MET A 274 -32.16 -27.22 25.01
N TYR A 275 -31.13 -26.73 25.73
CA TYR A 275 -29.86 -27.43 25.92
C TYR A 275 -30.03 -28.73 26.69
N ARG A 276 -30.92 -28.75 27.71
CA ARG A 276 -31.28 -29.92 28.50
C ARG A 276 -31.84 -31.07 27.67
N ARG A 277 -32.61 -30.75 26.62
CA ARG A 277 -33.19 -31.75 25.69
C ARG A 277 -32.15 -32.43 24.80
N GLN A 278 -30.97 -31.80 24.61
CA GLN A 278 -29.91 -32.32 23.78
C GLN A 278 -28.86 -33.13 24.56
N ILE A 279 -28.88 -33.10 25.89
CA ILE A 279 -27.90 -33.76 26.73
C ILE A 279 -28.35 -35.16 27.10
N SER A 280 -27.60 -36.17 26.70
CA SER A 280 -27.80 -37.57 27.07
C SER A 280 -27.28 -37.95 28.45
N ASP A 281 -26.47 -37.10 29.07
CA ASP A 281 -25.90 -37.34 30.42
C ASP A 281 -26.92 -37.06 31.50
N VAL A 282 -27.36 -38.10 32.20
CA VAL A 282 -28.41 -38.06 33.27
C VAL A 282 -28.01 -37.13 34.44
N LYS A 283 -26.72 -37.06 34.82
CA LYS A 283 -26.27 -36.19 35.94
C LYS A 283 -26.33 -34.72 35.55
N LYS A 284 -25.83 -34.40 34.34
CA LYS A 284 -25.86 -33.02 33.80
C LYS A 284 -27.27 -32.57 33.55
N ASN A 285 -28.14 -33.44 33.03
CA ASN A 285 -29.55 -33.16 32.78
C ASN A 285 -30.29 -32.83 34.09
N ARG A 286 -30.08 -33.58 35.17
CA ARG A 286 -30.68 -33.27 36.51
C ARG A 286 -30.15 -31.95 37.08
N HIS A 287 -28.87 -31.61 36.84
CA HIS A 287 -28.31 -30.37 37.31
C HIS A 287 -28.95 -29.16 36.60
N LEU A 288 -29.06 -29.21 35.27
CA LEU A 288 -29.73 -28.19 34.49
C LEU A 288 -31.23 -28.05 34.87
N ALA A 289 -31.94 -29.15 35.08
CA ALA A 289 -33.33 -29.09 35.52
C ALA A 289 -33.50 -28.36 36.86
N ARG A 290 -32.56 -28.53 37.81
CA ARG A 290 -32.59 -27.77 39.07
C ARG A 290 -32.34 -26.28 38.87
N LEU A 291 -31.42 -25.90 37.93
CA LEU A 291 -31.16 -24.50 37.60
C LEU A 291 -32.36 -23.84 36.94
N VAL A 292 -33.00 -24.49 35.96
CA VAL A 292 -34.19 -24.00 35.29
C VAL A 292 -35.31 -23.79 36.31
N ASN A 293 -35.54 -24.74 37.22
CA ASN A 293 -36.56 -24.63 38.29
C ASN A 293 -36.23 -23.47 39.27
N ARG A 294 -34.96 -23.21 39.58
CA ARG A 294 -34.56 -22.05 40.42
C ARG A 294 -34.89 -20.74 39.70
N ILE A 295 -34.53 -20.63 38.40
CA ILE A 295 -34.90 -19.43 37.61
C ILE A 295 -36.41 -19.24 37.55
N ALA A 296 -37.19 -20.30 37.33
CA ALA A 296 -38.64 -20.22 37.32
C ALA A 296 -39.21 -19.74 38.65
N LYS A 297 -38.67 -20.14 39.80
CA LYS A 297 -39.06 -19.61 41.12
C LYS A 297 -38.76 -18.12 41.23
N ILE A 298 -37.55 -17.69 40.84
CA ILE A 298 -37.16 -16.27 40.86
C ILE A 298 -38.09 -15.46 39.98
N LEU A 299 -38.45 -15.95 38.78
CA LEU A 299 -39.41 -15.28 37.89
C LEU A 299 -40.81 -15.17 38.48
N ALA A 300 -41.28 -16.18 39.22
CA ALA A 300 -42.54 -16.14 39.93
C ALA A 300 -42.53 -15.10 41.06
N GLU A 301 -41.46 -15.02 41.84
CA GLU A 301 -41.28 -14.02 42.90
C GLU A 301 -41.24 -12.59 42.33
N PHE A 302 -40.58 -12.39 41.19
CA PHE A 302 -40.58 -11.10 40.49
C PHE A 302 -41.98 -10.66 40.05
N LYS A 303 -42.81 -11.60 39.53
CA LYS A 303 -44.20 -11.31 39.16
C LYS A 303 -45.05 -10.90 40.37
N LEU A 304 -44.84 -11.54 41.52
CA LEU A 304 -45.54 -11.19 42.76
C LEU A 304 -45.12 -9.81 43.28
N ALA A 305 -43.81 -9.47 43.18
CA ALA A 305 -43.35 -8.16 43.58
C ALA A 305 -43.85 -7.01 42.69
N GLN A 306 -44.07 -7.24 41.42
CA GLN A 306 -44.67 -6.25 40.51
C GLN A 306 -46.17 -6.09 40.67
N GLY A 307 -46.84 -7.13 41.15
CA GLY A 307 -48.29 -7.10 41.37
C GLY A 307 -48.72 -6.43 42.71
N SER A 308 -47.76 -6.17 43.62
CA SER A 308 -48.04 -5.55 44.92
C SER A 308 -47.84 -4.01 44.93
N THR A 309 -47.58 -3.40 43.80
CA THR A 309 -47.41 -1.95 43.69
C THR A 309 -48.55 -1.33 42.86
N LYS A 310 -49.80 -1.61 43.26
CA LYS A 310 -50.97 -0.89 42.85
C LYS A 310 -51.73 -0.35 44.04
#